data_57426a0dc014ed530525ea1ac2fdda84
#
_entry.id   57426a0dc014ed530525ea1ac2fdda84
#
_cell.length_a   1.000
_cell.length_b   1.000
_cell.length_c   1.000
_cell.angle_alpha   90.00
_cell.angle_beta   90.00
_cell.angle_gamma   90.00
#
_symmetry.space_group_name_H-M   'P 1'
#
loop_
_entity.id
_entity.type
_entity.pdbx_description
1 polymer ?
#
loop_
_entity_poly.entity_id
_entity_poly.type
_entity_poly.pdbx_seq_one_letter_code
_entity_poly.pdbx_strand_id
1 'polypeptide(L)'
;MHRIAILYHSAHGHTEHIARCIGDGIQQVAGLQTDLLQALDLLARPEDLLAYDGLILGSPTYLGGVSAPLKALMDATGGLWRQQRLRGKLAAGFTVSALPAGDKQSTLLSMFTFCMQHGMLWVGNPILPEQHQGVPYDEAANRLGSWSGLMAQADKASPGHAFAPGDIKTAHLFGQHFAHTLLRLHAGASLEHA
;
A
#
# COMPACT_ATOMS: atom_id res chain seq x y z
N MET A 1 -0.26 9.98 -18.71
CA MET A 1 -0.03 8.66 -18.09
C MET A 1 0.24 8.91 -16.61
N HIS A 2 -0.60 8.36 -15.71
CA HIS A 2 -0.44 8.58 -14.27
C HIS A 2 0.58 7.64 -13.67
N ARG A 3 1.26 8.09 -12.62
CA ARG A 3 2.32 7.33 -11.96
C ARG A 3 1.96 6.99 -10.51
N ILE A 4 2.18 5.76 -10.13
CA ILE A 4 1.97 5.24 -8.77
C ILE A 4 3.31 4.77 -8.22
N ALA A 5 3.68 5.22 -7.01
CA ALA A 5 4.78 4.63 -6.27
C ALA A 5 4.25 3.63 -5.24
N ILE A 6 4.81 2.43 -5.23
CA ILE A 6 4.71 1.50 -4.10
C ILE A 6 5.97 1.66 -3.28
N LEU A 7 5.84 2.42 -2.20
CA LEU A 7 6.91 2.81 -1.29
C LEU A 7 6.96 1.84 -0.12
N TYR A 8 8.03 1.07 0.04
CA TYR A 8 8.06 0.03 1.06
C TYR A 8 9.43 -0.12 1.73
N HIS A 9 9.42 -0.76 2.90
CA HIS A 9 10.61 -1.38 3.50
C HIS A 9 10.41 -2.88 3.61
N SER A 10 11.46 -3.64 3.31
CA SER A 10 11.48 -5.11 3.43
C SER A 10 12.87 -5.58 3.86
N ALA A 11 12.96 -6.15 5.08
CA ALA A 11 14.23 -6.69 5.59
C ALA A 11 14.53 -8.09 5.05
N HIS A 12 13.50 -8.90 4.79
CA HIS A 12 13.62 -10.31 4.42
C HIS A 12 12.88 -10.66 3.12
N GLY A 13 12.43 -9.67 2.34
CA GLY A 13 11.77 -9.87 1.05
C GLY A 13 10.25 -10.09 1.13
N HIS A 14 9.66 -10.39 2.29
CA HIS A 14 8.22 -10.68 2.39
C HIS A 14 7.35 -9.47 2.06
N THR A 15 7.65 -8.30 2.61
CA THR A 15 6.92 -7.06 2.28
C THR A 15 7.11 -6.67 0.81
N GLU A 16 8.32 -6.86 0.28
CA GLU A 16 8.62 -6.64 -1.14
C GLU A 16 7.80 -7.57 -2.04
N HIS A 17 7.63 -8.84 -1.66
CA HIS A 17 6.83 -9.78 -2.45
C HIS A 17 5.37 -9.29 -2.59
N ILE A 18 4.75 -8.87 -1.50
CA ILE A 18 3.40 -8.27 -1.54
C ILE A 18 3.38 -6.97 -2.34
N ALA A 19 4.42 -6.12 -2.22
CA ALA A 19 4.54 -4.91 -3.04
C ALA A 19 4.53 -5.22 -4.55
N ARG A 20 5.24 -6.27 -4.97
CA ARG A 20 5.26 -6.74 -6.36
C ARG A 20 3.87 -7.24 -6.80
N CYS A 21 3.19 -8.05 -5.98
CA CYS A 21 1.84 -8.52 -6.29
C CYS A 21 0.83 -7.36 -6.43
N ILE A 22 0.94 -6.32 -5.59
CA ILE A 22 0.14 -5.09 -5.74
C ILE A 22 0.47 -4.41 -7.07
N GLY A 23 1.75 -4.29 -7.41
CA GLY A 23 2.23 -3.72 -8.68
C GLY A 23 1.68 -4.48 -9.89
N ASP A 24 1.71 -5.81 -9.86
CA ASP A 24 1.15 -6.67 -10.91
C ASP A 24 -0.36 -6.42 -11.09
N GLY A 25 -1.09 -6.21 -9.98
CA GLY A 25 -2.51 -5.82 -10.03
C GLY A 25 -2.72 -4.46 -10.70
N ILE A 26 -1.89 -3.46 -10.39
CA ILE A 26 -1.96 -2.13 -11.01
C ILE A 26 -1.67 -2.22 -12.52
N GLN A 27 -0.69 -3.01 -12.93
CA GLN A 27 -0.30 -3.14 -14.34
C GLN A 27 -1.38 -3.75 -15.22
N GLN A 28 -2.37 -4.45 -14.64
CA GLN A 28 -3.55 -4.93 -15.38
C GLN A 28 -4.52 -3.81 -15.77
N VAL A 29 -4.32 -2.60 -15.22
CA VAL A 29 -5.16 -1.44 -15.53
C VAL A 29 -4.40 -0.50 -16.48
N ALA A 30 -4.95 -0.28 -17.66
CA ALA A 30 -4.30 0.54 -18.69
C ALA A 30 -4.16 2.02 -18.26
N GLY A 31 -3.14 2.70 -18.78
CA GLY A 31 -2.94 4.15 -18.57
C GLY A 31 -2.10 4.52 -17.34
N LEU A 32 -1.52 3.54 -16.66
CA LEU A 32 -0.75 3.72 -15.43
C LEU A 32 0.69 3.21 -15.56
N GLN A 33 1.60 3.81 -14.82
CA GLN A 33 2.96 3.34 -14.58
C GLN A 33 3.18 3.15 -13.08
N THR A 34 3.85 2.08 -12.69
CA THR A 34 4.11 1.74 -11.29
C THR A 34 5.59 1.57 -11.05
N ASP A 35 6.10 2.24 -10.04
CA ASP A 35 7.48 2.10 -9.57
C ASP A 35 7.48 1.52 -8.15
N LEU A 36 8.36 0.54 -7.90
CA LEU A 36 8.62 -0.02 -6.58
C LEU A 36 9.84 0.70 -5.97
N LEU A 37 9.66 1.34 -4.83
CA LEU A 37 10.67 2.19 -4.20
C LEU A 37 10.97 1.72 -2.78
N GLN A 38 12.22 1.44 -2.49
CA GLN A 38 12.68 1.17 -1.13
C GLN A 38 12.72 2.47 -0.32
N ALA A 39 12.19 2.43 0.90
CA ALA A 39 12.14 3.61 1.77
C ALA A 39 13.52 4.21 2.04
N LEU A 40 14.56 3.38 2.18
CA LEU A 40 15.92 3.84 2.45
C LEU A 40 16.52 4.63 1.29
N ASP A 41 16.18 4.31 0.04
CA ASP A 41 16.73 4.97 -1.14
C ASP A 41 16.20 6.40 -1.30
N LEU A 42 15.06 6.70 -0.67
CA LEU A 42 14.40 8.01 -0.71
C LEU A 42 14.76 8.94 0.45
N LEU A 43 15.51 8.47 1.46
CA LEU A 43 15.82 9.27 2.64
C LEU A 43 16.54 10.59 2.30
N ALA A 44 17.44 10.56 1.32
CA ALA A 44 18.17 11.74 0.90
C ALA A 44 17.38 12.68 -0.04
N ARG A 45 16.32 12.18 -0.66
CA ARG A 45 15.53 12.91 -1.65
C ARG A 45 14.03 12.58 -1.53
N PRO A 46 13.37 12.87 -0.40
CA PRO A 46 11.97 12.62 -0.22
C PRO A 46 11.07 13.37 -1.21
N GLU A 47 11.58 14.45 -1.83
CA GLU A 47 10.90 15.20 -2.89
C GLU A 47 10.68 14.41 -4.18
N ASP A 48 11.39 13.30 -4.40
CA ASP A 48 11.13 12.39 -5.54
C ASP A 48 9.70 11.84 -5.50
N LEU A 49 9.05 11.78 -4.31
CA LEU A 49 7.64 11.41 -4.15
C LEU A 49 6.67 12.38 -4.86
N LEU A 50 7.10 13.59 -5.17
CA LEU A 50 6.26 14.57 -5.86
C LEU A 50 5.94 14.18 -7.31
N ALA A 51 6.77 13.32 -7.91
CA ALA A 51 6.59 12.84 -9.27
C ALA A 51 5.42 11.84 -9.45
N TYR A 52 4.78 11.42 -8.37
CA TYR A 52 3.71 10.40 -8.38
C TYR A 52 2.35 11.01 -8.08
N ASP A 53 1.31 10.48 -8.73
CA ASP A 53 -0.09 10.86 -8.52
C ASP A 53 -0.70 10.09 -7.33
N GLY A 54 -0.19 8.89 -7.05
CA GLY A 54 -0.62 8.05 -5.95
C GLY A 54 0.54 7.33 -5.26
N LEU A 55 0.41 7.11 -3.93
CA LEU A 55 1.41 6.46 -3.09
C LEU A 55 0.78 5.29 -2.33
N ILE A 56 1.36 4.10 -2.44
CA ILE A 56 0.98 2.94 -1.61
C ILE A 56 2.15 2.66 -0.65
N LEU A 57 1.91 2.80 0.66
CA LEU A 57 2.92 2.62 1.68
C LEU A 57 2.93 1.19 2.19
N GLY A 58 4.10 0.56 2.27
CA GLY A 58 4.28 -0.81 2.71
C GLY A 58 5.32 -0.97 3.82
N SER A 59 4.96 -1.67 4.89
CA SER A 59 5.87 -1.99 6.00
C SER A 59 5.61 -3.38 6.56
N PRO A 60 6.64 -4.09 7.02
CA PRO A 60 6.39 -5.13 8.01
C PRO A 60 5.84 -4.48 9.28
N THR A 61 5.00 -5.21 10.03
CA THR A 61 4.64 -4.81 11.39
C THR A 61 5.71 -5.32 12.36
N TYR A 62 6.47 -4.41 12.93
CA TYR A 62 7.47 -4.71 13.96
C TYR A 62 7.07 -4.08 15.30
N LEU A 63 6.87 -4.93 16.31
CA LEU A 63 6.46 -4.49 17.65
C LEU A 63 5.26 -3.53 17.64
N GLY A 64 4.27 -3.84 16.82
CA GLY A 64 3.02 -3.07 16.72
C GLY A 64 3.10 -1.77 15.89
N GLY A 65 4.14 -1.56 15.09
CA GLY A 65 4.30 -0.33 14.32
C GLY A 65 4.99 -0.52 12.97
N VAL A 66 5.09 0.58 12.23
CA VAL A 66 5.90 0.63 11.01
C VAL A 66 7.38 0.41 11.34
N SER A 67 8.09 -0.20 10.42
CA SER A 67 9.54 -0.41 10.56
C SER A 67 10.31 0.90 10.66
N ALA A 68 11.42 0.91 11.39
CA ALA A 68 12.26 2.09 11.56
C ALA A 68 12.70 2.74 10.22
N PRO A 69 13.09 2.01 9.16
CA PRO A 69 13.42 2.61 7.87
C PRO A 69 12.24 3.34 7.21
N LEU A 70 11.02 2.78 7.28
CA LEU A 70 9.85 3.50 6.74
C LEU A 70 9.55 4.73 7.59
N LYS A 71 9.63 4.63 8.92
CA LYS A 71 9.43 5.78 9.81
C LYS A 71 10.45 6.88 9.56
N ALA A 72 11.71 6.53 9.33
CA ALA A 72 12.75 7.51 9.00
C ALA A 72 12.41 8.31 7.71
N LEU A 73 11.91 7.62 6.67
CA LEU A 73 11.45 8.32 5.47
C LEU A 73 10.22 9.20 5.76
N MET A 74 9.23 8.70 6.53
CA MET A 74 8.08 9.51 6.94
C MET A 74 8.55 10.81 7.63
N ASP A 75 9.54 10.72 8.52
CA ASP A 75 10.11 11.89 9.20
C ASP A 75 10.87 12.83 8.25
N ALA A 76 11.60 12.27 7.27
CA ALA A 76 12.31 13.05 6.26
C ALA A 76 11.38 13.89 5.37
N THR A 77 10.09 13.53 5.25
CA THR A 77 9.10 14.31 4.50
C THR A 77 8.63 15.59 5.22
N GLY A 78 9.14 15.93 6.39
CA GLY A 78 8.71 17.09 7.18
C GLY A 78 8.71 18.43 6.41
N GLY A 79 9.64 18.61 5.48
CA GLY A 79 9.67 19.77 4.57
C GLY A 79 8.48 19.80 3.60
N LEU A 80 8.13 18.65 3.05
CA LEU A 80 6.96 18.49 2.16
C LEU A 80 5.65 18.70 2.91
N TRP A 81 5.57 18.17 4.15
CA TRP A 81 4.41 18.36 5.02
C TRP A 81 4.16 19.84 5.32
N ARG A 82 5.16 20.59 5.72
CA ARG A 82 5.03 22.02 6.03
C ARG A 82 4.48 22.83 4.85
N GLN A 83 4.79 22.42 3.62
CA GLN A 83 4.35 23.06 2.39
C GLN A 83 3.11 22.39 1.77
N GLN A 84 2.57 21.32 2.41
CA GLN A 84 1.43 20.53 1.93
C GLN A 84 1.60 20.04 0.48
N ARG A 85 2.83 19.67 0.09
CA ARG A 85 3.18 19.30 -1.29
C ARG A 85 2.58 17.96 -1.76
N LEU A 86 2.14 17.10 -0.83
CA LEU A 86 1.47 15.83 -1.15
C LEU A 86 -0.06 15.93 -1.07
N ARG A 87 -0.60 17.11 -0.77
CA ARG A 87 -2.04 17.32 -0.62
C ARG A 87 -2.80 16.90 -1.86
N GLY A 88 -3.91 16.17 -1.66
CA GLY A 88 -4.79 15.68 -2.72
C GLY A 88 -4.30 14.46 -3.47
N LYS A 89 -3.05 14.01 -3.27
CA LYS A 89 -2.58 12.75 -3.85
C LYS A 89 -3.30 11.56 -3.21
N LEU A 90 -3.56 10.52 -3.99
CA LEU A 90 -4.16 9.29 -3.49
C LEU A 90 -3.14 8.50 -2.65
N ALA A 91 -3.57 7.91 -1.54
CA ALA A 91 -2.73 7.11 -0.67
C ALA A 91 -3.43 5.83 -0.21
N ALA A 92 -2.67 4.77 0.01
CA ALA A 92 -3.11 3.53 0.62
C ALA A 92 -1.98 2.90 1.44
N GLY A 93 -2.27 1.84 2.20
CA GLY A 93 -1.25 1.14 2.95
C GLY A 93 -1.42 -0.37 2.95
N PHE A 94 -0.29 -1.07 3.10
CA PHE A 94 -0.28 -2.50 3.33
C PHE A 94 0.78 -2.89 4.36
N THR A 95 0.55 -4.00 5.04
CA THR A 95 1.49 -4.52 6.03
C THR A 95 1.55 -6.04 6.06
N VAL A 96 2.69 -6.55 6.47
CA VAL A 96 2.99 -8.00 6.56
C VAL A 96 3.48 -8.32 7.97
N SER A 97 2.99 -9.41 8.55
CA SER A 97 3.58 -10.02 9.77
C SER A 97 3.30 -11.51 9.82
N ALA A 98 3.97 -12.23 10.72
CA ALA A 98 3.86 -13.69 10.84
C ALA A 98 2.55 -14.16 11.50
N LEU A 99 1.96 -13.36 12.37
CA LEU A 99 0.73 -13.73 13.10
C LEU A 99 -0.52 -13.15 12.39
N PRO A 100 -1.69 -13.82 12.49
CA PRO A 100 -2.93 -13.36 11.85
C PRO A 100 -3.34 -11.93 12.23
N ALA A 101 -3.43 -11.61 13.51
CA ALA A 101 -3.66 -10.25 14.00
C ALA A 101 -2.35 -9.45 13.94
N GLY A 102 -1.33 -9.88 14.72
CA GLY A 102 0.03 -9.33 14.74
C GLY A 102 0.11 -7.82 14.92
N ASP A 103 -0.93 -7.20 15.49
CA ASP A 103 -1.09 -5.75 15.64
C ASP A 103 -0.89 -4.97 14.31
N LYS A 104 -1.20 -5.62 13.18
CA LYS A 104 -1.12 -5.01 11.84
C LYS A 104 -1.96 -3.73 11.72
N GLN A 105 -3.08 -3.67 12.44
CA GLN A 105 -3.96 -2.50 12.42
C GLN A 105 -3.27 -1.23 12.88
N SER A 106 -2.43 -1.29 13.92
CA SER A 106 -1.69 -0.10 14.40
C SER A 106 -0.65 0.38 13.38
N THR A 107 -0.04 -0.53 12.63
CA THR A 107 0.85 -0.17 11.51
C THR A 107 0.09 0.58 10.40
N LEU A 108 -1.08 0.08 10.00
CA LEU A 108 -1.93 0.76 9.01
C LEU A 108 -2.43 2.12 9.51
N LEU A 109 -2.81 2.23 10.79
CA LEU A 109 -3.23 3.51 11.38
C LEU A 109 -2.09 4.53 11.44
N SER A 110 -0.86 4.09 11.66
CA SER A 110 0.32 4.98 11.60
C SER A 110 0.51 5.55 10.20
N MET A 111 0.42 4.72 9.16
CA MET A 111 0.49 5.16 7.76
C MET A 111 -0.69 6.07 7.39
N PHE A 112 -1.91 5.72 7.80
CA PHE A 112 -3.11 6.53 7.60
C PHE A 112 -2.94 7.92 8.20
N THR A 113 -2.54 8.00 9.48
CA THR A 113 -2.36 9.29 10.17
C THR A 113 -1.31 10.15 9.47
N PHE A 114 -0.19 9.55 9.04
CA PHE A 114 0.84 10.22 8.25
C PHE A 114 0.24 10.82 6.96
N CYS A 115 -0.51 10.03 6.20
CA CYS A 115 -1.16 10.50 4.97
C CYS A 115 -2.17 11.62 5.23
N MET A 116 -2.94 11.53 6.33
CA MET A 116 -3.89 12.60 6.71
C MET A 116 -3.18 13.90 7.06
N GLN A 117 -2.06 13.85 7.76
CA GLN A 117 -1.24 15.04 8.05
C GLN A 117 -0.72 15.71 6.77
N HIS A 118 -0.42 14.94 5.73
CA HIS A 118 -0.02 15.45 4.42
C HIS A 118 -1.20 15.91 3.54
N GLY A 119 -2.45 15.81 4.02
CA GLY A 119 -3.64 16.15 3.25
C GLY A 119 -3.93 15.22 2.07
N MET A 120 -3.43 13.99 2.12
CA MET A 120 -3.67 12.97 1.09
C MET A 120 -5.05 12.34 1.24
N LEU A 121 -5.53 11.66 0.19
CA LEU A 121 -6.81 10.95 0.17
C LEU A 121 -6.55 9.45 0.39
N TRP A 122 -7.05 8.89 1.49
CA TRP A 122 -6.83 7.49 1.82
C TRP A 122 -7.82 6.55 1.14
N VAL A 123 -7.29 5.50 0.53
CA VAL A 123 -8.05 4.39 -0.07
C VAL A 123 -7.93 3.17 0.82
N GLY A 124 -9.07 2.71 1.33
CA GLY A 124 -9.16 1.47 2.09
C GLY A 124 -9.16 0.23 1.19
N ASN A 125 -9.37 -0.93 1.81
CA ASN A 125 -9.51 -2.21 1.13
C ASN A 125 -11.00 -2.60 1.06
N PRO A 126 -11.70 -2.46 -0.08
CA PRO A 126 -13.12 -2.76 -0.21
C PRO A 126 -13.40 -4.22 -0.54
N ILE A 127 -12.37 -5.07 -0.61
CA ILE A 127 -12.50 -6.46 -1.02
C ILE A 127 -13.23 -7.23 0.09
N LEU A 128 -14.39 -7.79 -0.23
CA LEU A 128 -15.16 -8.61 0.71
C LEU A 128 -14.43 -9.93 0.98
N PRO A 129 -14.46 -10.42 2.24
CA PRO A 129 -13.93 -11.74 2.58
C PRO A 129 -14.71 -12.84 1.86
N GLU A 130 -14.03 -13.60 0.98
CA GLU A 130 -14.69 -14.64 0.16
C GLU A 130 -15.10 -15.89 0.94
N GLN A 131 -14.67 -16.05 2.21
CA GLN A 131 -15.14 -17.13 3.08
C GLN A 131 -16.67 -17.14 3.19
N HIS A 132 -17.32 -15.98 3.11
CA HIS A 132 -18.78 -15.86 3.09
C HIS A 132 -19.43 -16.50 1.85
N GLN A 133 -18.63 -16.75 0.81
CA GLN A 133 -19.05 -17.41 -0.43
C GLN A 133 -18.65 -18.90 -0.47
N GLY A 134 -18.13 -19.44 0.64
CA GLY A 134 -17.69 -20.82 0.74
C GLY A 134 -16.29 -21.10 0.21
N VAL A 135 -15.51 -20.05 -0.12
CA VAL A 135 -14.08 -20.21 -0.53
C VAL A 135 -13.26 -20.63 0.70
N PRO A 136 -12.38 -21.65 0.58
CA PRO A 136 -11.49 -22.06 1.66
C PRO A 136 -10.65 -20.89 2.20
N TYR A 137 -10.41 -20.88 3.51
CA TYR A 137 -9.76 -19.75 4.20
C TYR A 137 -8.45 -19.31 3.53
N ASP A 138 -7.56 -20.26 3.17
CA ASP A 138 -6.25 -19.93 2.60
C ASP A 138 -6.32 -19.47 1.13
N GLU A 139 -7.44 -19.71 0.44
CA GLU A 139 -7.68 -19.30 -0.95
C GLU A 139 -8.50 -18.01 -1.05
N ALA A 140 -9.18 -17.63 0.04
CA ALA A 140 -10.12 -16.53 0.05
C ALA A 140 -9.43 -15.17 0.00
N ALA A 141 -9.89 -14.28 -0.88
CA ALA A 141 -9.49 -12.89 -0.85
C ALA A 141 -9.91 -12.25 0.48
N ASN A 142 -9.11 -11.30 0.95
CA ASN A 142 -9.26 -10.60 2.22
C ASN A 142 -9.54 -11.53 3.41
N ARG A 143 -8.88 -12.70 3.44
CA ARG A 143 -9.06 -13.73 4.46
C ARG A 143 -8.82 -13.25 5.89
N LEU A 144 -8.02 -12.20 6.06
CA LEU A 144 -7.73 -11.56 7.36
C LEU A 144 -8.75 -10.48 7.76
N GLY A 145 -9.69 -10.13 6.88
CA GLY A 145 -10.78 -9.19 7.17
C GLY A 145 -10.32 -7.76 7.42
N SER A 146 -9.33 -7.26 6.68
CA SER A 146 -8.80 -5.91 6.84
C SER A 146 -9.48 -4.92 5.89
N TRP A 147 -9.95 -3.78 6.43
CA TRP A 147 -10.63 -2.73 5.68
C TRP A 147 -9.82 -1.43 5.57
N SER A 148 -8.95 -1.14 6.55
CA SER A 148 -8.15 0.09 6.57
C SER A 148 -7.00 0.08 5.57
N GLY A 149 -6.68 -1.06 4.99
CA GLY A 149 -5.61 -1.30 4.03
C GLY A 149 -5.40 -2.81 3.90
N LEU A 150 -4.41 -3.23 3.14
CA LEU A 150 -4.12 -4.64 2.94
C LEU A 150 -3.27 -5.19 4.09
N MET A 151 -3.69 -6.33 4.63
CA MET A 151 -2.90 -7.14 5.56
C MET A 151 -2.56 -8.48 4.90
N ALA A 152 -1.31 -8.93 5.02
CA ALA A 152 -0.88 -10.26 4.62
C ALA A 152 -0.16 -10.97 5.77
N GLN A 153 -0.29 -12.30 5.81
CA GLN A 153 0.36 -13.14 6.79
C GLN A 153 1.45 -13.98 6.11
N ALA A 154 2.71 -13.76 6.50
CA ALA A 154 3.85 -14.55 6.02
C ALA A 154 4.21 -15.63 7.02
N ASP A 155 4.47 -16.84 6.57
CA ASP A 155 5.16 -17.85 7.38
C ASP A 155 6.70 -17.67 7.33
N LYS A 156 7.46 -18.68 7.76
CA LYS A 156 8.93 -18.66 7.79
C LYS A 156 9.58 -19.09 6.47
N ALA A 157 8.80 -19.41 5.45
CA ALA A 157 9.29 -19.82 4.16
C ALA A 157 9.94 -18.64 3.40
N SER A 158 10.60 -18.92 2.28
CA SER A 158 11.10 -17.88 1.38
C SER A 158 9.94 -17.00 0.87
N PRO A 159 10.18 -15.73 0.54
CA PRO A 159 9.10 -14.78 0.22
C PRO A 159 8.08 -15.26 -0.82
N GLY A 160 8.53 -15.97 -1.87
CA GLY A 160 7.65 -16.52 -2.91
C GLY A 160 6.76 -17.70 -2.46
N HIS A 161 6.98 -18.27 -1.29
CA HIS A 161 6.26 -19.42 -0.76
C HIS A 161 5.67 -19.17 0.65
N ALA A 162 5.82 -17.98 1.17
CA ALA A 162 5.46 -17.64 2.54
C ALA A 162 4.00 -17.20 2.73
N PHE A 163 3.25 -17.06 1.64
CA PHE A 163 1.90 -16.50 1.69
C PHE A 163 0.86 -17.50 1.20
N ALA A 164 -0.29 -17.49 1.85
CA ALA A 164 -1.46 -18.18 1.34
C ALA A 164 -1.93 -17.57 0.00
N PRO A 165 -2.49 -18.38 -0.93
CA PRO A 165 -2.99 -17.87 -2.22
C PRO A 165 -3.97 -16.70 -2.09
N GLY A 166 -4.80 -16.69 -1.04
CA GLY A 166 -5.75 -15.62 -0.75
C GLY A 166 -5.08 -14.27 -0.46
N ASP A 167 -3.91 -14.24 0.18
CA ASP A 167 -3.16 -13.00 0.43
C ASP A 167 -2.61 -12.43 -0.88
N ILE A 168 -2.09 -13.27 -1.77
CA ILE A 168 -1.61 -12.88 -3.11
C ILE A 168 -2.78 -12.36 -3.96
N LYS A 169 -3.90 -13.09 -3.99
CA LYS A 169 -5.12 -12.66 -4.66
C LYS A 169 -5.60 -11.28 -4.16
N THR A 170 -5.60 -11.09 -2.84
CA THR A 170 -5.96 -9.81 -2.23
C THR A 170 -5.03 -8.70 -2.68
N ALA A 171 -3.72 -8.96 -2.77
CA ALA A 171 -2.74 -7.97 -3.19
C ALA A 171 -2.99 -7.50 -4.65
N HIS A 172 -3.26 -8.43 -5.57
CA HIS A 172 -3.62 -8.08 -6.95
C HIS A 172 -4.90 -7.25 -7.03
N LEU A 173 -5.97 -7.69 -6.37
CA LEU A 173 -7.25 -6.98 -6.35
C LEU A 173 -7.13 -5.58 -5.70
N PHE A 174 -6.33 -5.46 -4.65
CA PHE A 174 -6.06 -4.18 -3.98
C PHE A 174 -5.33 -3.21 -4.91
N GLY A 175 -4.34 -3.69 -5.67
CA GLY A 175 -3.65 -2.91 -6.69
C GLY A 175 -4.59 -2.41 -7.78
N GLN A 176 -5.44 -3.28 -8.31
CA GLN A 176 -6.47 -2.91 -9.30
C GLN A 176 -7.45 -1.86 -8.75
N HIS A 177 -7.92 -2.05 -7.51
CA HIS A 177 -8.82 -1.11 -6.87
C HIS A 177 -8.20 0.29 -6.72
N PHE A 178 -6.95 0.36 -6.25
CA PHE A 178 -6.22 1.63 -6.14
C PHE A 178 -6.07 2.31 -7.51
N ALA A 179 -5.68 1.55 -8.53
CA ALA A 179 -5.52 2.02 -9.90
C ALA A 179 -6.82 2.62 -10.47
N HIS A 180 -7.93 1.89 -10.36
CA HIS A 180 -9.24 2.38 -10.82
C HIS A 180 -9.71 3.61 -10.04
N THR A 181 -9.40 3.68 -8.73
CA THR A 181 -9.76 4.84 -7.91
C THR A 181 -8.98 6.08 -8.35
N LEU A 182 -7.68 5.93 -8.63
CA LEU A 182 -6.85 7.02 -9.15
C LEU A 182 -7.37 7.55 -10.50
N LEU A 183 -7.68 6.66 -11.44
CA LEU A 183 -8.21 7.07 -12.75
C LEU A 183 -9.55 7.79 -12.62
N ARG A 184 -10.46 7.34 -11.75
CA ARG A 184 -11.75 8.02 -11.50
C ARG A 184 -11.56 9.41 -10.92
N LEU A 185 -10.62 9.59 -9.98
CA LEU A 185 -10.30 10.88 -9.40
C LEU A 185 -9.87 11.90 -10.48
N HIS A 186 -8.99 11.47 -11.39
CA HIS A 186 -8.48 12.33 -12.44
C HIS A 186 -9.48 12.56 -13.60
N ALA A 187 -10.36 11.60 -13.89
CA ALA A 187 -11.43 11.79 -14.87
C ALA A 187 -12.44 12.87 -14.43
N GLY A 188 -12.78 12.92 -13.13
CA GLY A 188 -13.65 13.95 -12.56
C GLY A 188 -13.06 15.36 -12.66
N ALA A 189 -11.75 15.50 -12.41
CA ALA A 189 -11.07 16.79 -12.49
C ALA A 189 -11.04 17.39 -13.91
N SER A 190 -11.12 16.57 -14.95
CA SER A 190 -11.14 17.03 -16.35
C SER A 190 -12.50 17.62 -16.76
N LEU A 191 -13.57 17.32 -16.03
CA LEU A 191 -14.94 17.81 -16.34
C LEU A 191 -15.21 19.20 -15.72
N GLU A 192 -14.45 19.62 -14.71
CA GLU A 192 -14.61 20.94 -14.07
C GLU A 192 -13.93 22.09 -14.84
N HIS A 193 -13.16 21.77 -15.87
CA HIS A 193 -12.42 22.75 -16.69
C HIS A 193 -12.90 22.79 -18.17
N ALA A 194 -13.99 22.14 -18.49
CA ALA A 194 -14.65 22.15 -19.81
C ALA A 194 -15.96 22.93 -19.76
#